data_65346e33f685df699a9e5a43bd6608f4
#
_entry.id   65346e33f685df699a9e5a43bd6608f4
#
_cell.length_a   1.000
_cell.length_b   1.000
_cell.length_c   1.000
_cell.angle_alpha   90.00
_cell.angle_beta   90.00
_cell.angle_gamma   90.00
#
_symmetry.space_group_name_H-M   'P 1'
#
loop_
_entity.id
_entity.type
_entity.pdbx_description
1 polymer ?
#
loop_
_entity_poly.entity_id
_entity_poly.type
_entity_poly.pdbx_seq_one_letter_code
_entity_poly.pdbx_strand_id
1 'polypeptide(L)'
;VIKHIVLWELADKDQADANAAKMKEQLEALVGQAPGLLSAQVGRGFVGCDVALIAELESREALEAYQNFEPHVVIKNWIGTIAKSRTVCDFEC
;
A
#
# COMPACT_ATOMS: atom_id res chain seq x y z
N VAL A 1 -10.64 6.80 -13.07
CA VAL A 1 -9.71 5.97 -12.28
C VAL A 1 -9.96 6.14 -10.80
N ILE A 2 -9.56 5.15 -10.04
CA ILE A 2 -9.62 5.18 -8.58
C ILE A 2 -8.22 5.49 -8.05
N LYS A 3 -8.14 6.44 -7.12
CA LYS A 3 -6.95 6.70 -6.33
C LYS A 3 -7.14 6.01 -4.98
N HIS A 4 -6.22 5.11 -4.66
CA HIS A 4 -6.20 4.38 -3.39
C HIS A 4 -5.01 4.88 -2.58
N ILE A 5 -5.28 5.55 -1.47
CA ILE A 5 -4.24 6.17 -0.65
C ILE A 5 -4.25 5.53 0.72
N VAL A 6 -3.09 5.05 1.15
CA VAL A 6 -2.93 4.45 2.48
C VAL A 6 -1.77 5.10 3.20
N LEU A 7 -1.99 5.45 4.46
CA LEU A 7 -0.98 6.03 5.34
C LEU A 7 -0.80 5.09 6.53
N TRP A 8 0.45 4.74 6.84
CA TRP A 8 0.75 3.87 7.98
C TRP A 8 1.66 4.56 8.98
N GLU A 9 1.39 4.31 10.26
CA GLU A 9 2.34 4.54 11.32
C GLU A 9 2.92 3.18 11.72
N LEU A 10 4.24 3.07 11.78
CA LEU A 10 4.90 1.81 12.12
C LEU A 10 5.17 1.74 13.62
N ALA A 11 5.08 0.51 14.18
CA ALA A 11 5.20 0.30 15.61
C ALA A 11 6.64 0.45 16.10
N ASP A 12 7.61 -0.11 15.35
CA ASP A 12 9.04 -0.07 15.71
C ASP A 12 9.76 0.97 14.86
N LYS A 13 10.08 2.10 15.46
CA LYS A 13 10.72 3.20 14.74
C LYS A 13 12.15 2.88 14.34
N ASP A 14 12.83 1.97 15.05
CA ASP A 14 14.19 1.56 14.71
C ASP A 14 14.22 0.73 13.43
N GLN A 15 13.11 0.05 13.11
CA GLN A 15 12.98 -0.76 11.89
C GLN A 15 12.20 -0.05 10.78
N ALA A 16 11.80 1.21 10.99
CA ALA A 16 10.91 1.90 10.06
C ALA A 16 11.50 2.03 8.65
N ASP A 17 12.78 2.38 8.54
CA ASP A 17 13.41 2.53 7.22
C ASP A 17 13.48 1.19 6.47
N ALA A 18 13.89 0.13 7.15
CA ALA A 18 14.00 -1.21 6.56
C ALA A 18 12.62 -1.74 6.17
N ASN A 19 11.62 -1.58 7.04
CA ASN A 19 10.26 -2.02 6.76
C ASN A 19 9.61 -1.21 5.64
N ALA A 20 9.83 0.09 5.59
CA ALA A 20 9.35 0.93 4.51
C ALA A 20 9.94 0.52 3.15
N ALA A 21 11.23 0.21 3.11
CA ALA A 21 11.89 -0.26 1.90
C ALA A 21 11.30 -1.58 1.40
N LYS A 22 11.01 -2.51 2.30
CA LYS A 22 10.37 -3.79 1.96
C LYS A 22 8.94 -3.58 1.46
N MET A 23 8.18 -2.70 2.11
CA MET A 23 6.82 -2.35 1.67
C MET A 23 6.84 -1.78 0.25
N LYS A 24 7.77 -0.86 -0.02
CA LYS A 24 7.93 -0.26 -1.35
C LYS A 24 8.21 -1.32 -2.40
N GLU A 25 9.19 -2.18 -2.17
CA GLU A 25 9.58 -3.23 -3.11
C GLU A 25 8.40 -4.14 -3.41
N GLN A 26 7.73 -4.63 -2.38
CA GLN A 26 6.67 -5.63 -2.54
C GLN A 26 5.38 -5.04 -3.11
N LEU A 27 4.96 -3.87 -2.67
CA LEU A 27 3.73 -3.25 -3.16
C LEU A 27 3.89 -2.74 -4.60
N GLU A 28 5.00 -2.11 -4.92
CA GLU A 28 5.24 -1.62 -6.29
C GLU A 28 5.40 -2.76 -7.29
N ALA A 29 5.89 -3.92 -6.85
CA ALA A 29 6.03 -5.10 -7.70
C ALA A 29 4.70 -5.69 -8.15
N LEU A 30 3.58 -5.34 -7.50
CA LEU A 30 2.25 -5.81 -7.89
C LEU A 30 1.74 -5.17 -9.19
N VAL A 31 2.31 -4.04 -9.61
CA VAL A 31 1.98 -3.43 -10.90
C VAL A 31 2.43 -4.38 -12.01
N GLY A 32 1.52 -4.72 -12.90
CA GLY A 32 1.75 -5.71 -13.96
C GLY A 32 1.36 -7.13 -13.54
N GLN A 33 1.11 -7.39 -12.25
CA GLN A 33 0.62 -8.68 -11.75
C GLN A 33 -0.86 -8.60 -11.38
N ALA A 34 -1.26 -7.60 -10.59
CA ALA A 34 -2.65 -7.44 -10.16
C ALA A 34 -3.47 -6.83 -11.29
N PRO A 35 -4.54 -7.51 -11.77
CA PRO A 35 -5.38 -6.98 -12.83
C PRO A 35 -6.01 -5.64 -12.43
N GLY A 36 -5.95 -4.66 -13.34
CA GLY A 36 -6.53 -3.34 -13.11
C GLY A 36 -5.72 -2.39 -12.25
N LEU A 37 -4.59 -2.82 -11.70
CA LEU A 37 -3.67 -1.94 -10.98
C LEU A 37 -2.79 -1.22 -12.00
N LEU A 38 -2.98 0.09 -12.12
CA LEU A 38 -2.31 0.91 -13.15
C LEU A 38 -0.95 1.41 -12.66
N SER A 39 -0.87 1.80 -11.39
CA SER A 39 0.37 2.32 -10.80
C SER A 39 0.34 2.15 -9.29
N ALA A 40 1.51 2.12 -8.68
CA ALA A 40 1.67 2.13 -7.25
C ALA A 40 2.97 2.82 -6.90
N GLN A 41 2.91 3.73 -5.95
CA GLN A 41 4.08 4.43 -5.45
C GLN A 41 4.06 4.41 -3.93
N VAL A 42 5.14 3.93 -3.34
CA VAL A 42 5.31 3.87 -1.90
C VAL A 42 6.47 4.76 -1.49
N GLY A 43 6.26 5.56 -0.45
CA GLY A 43 7.29 6.47 0.03
C GLY A 43 7.42 6.43 1.55
N ARG A 44 8.65 6.70 2.01
CA ARG A 44 8.95 6.90 3.43
C ARG A 44 8.49 8.29 3.84
N GLY A 45 7.53 8.36 4.76
CA GLY A 45 7.05 9.64 5.29
C GLY A 45 8.04 10.28 6.25
N PHE A 46 8.11 11.60 6.26
CA PHE A 46 8.88 12.36 7.24
C PHE A 46 8.02 13.37 8.01
N VAL A 47 6.77 13.57 7.56
CA VAL A 47 5.77 14.39 8.27
C VAL A 47 4.43 13.66 8.12
N GLY A 48 3.72 13.47 9.22
CA GLY A 48 2.35 12.96 9.22
C GLY A 48 2.21 11.46 9.34
N CYS A 49 3.05 10.69 8.67
CA CYS A 49 3.05 9.23 8.75
C CYS A 49 4.44 8.67 8.46
N ASP A 50 4.63 7.36 8.70
CA ASP A 50 5.91 6.71 8.45
C ASP A 50 6.04 6.21 7.01
N VAL A 51 4.95 5.70 6.43
CA VAL A 51 4.92 5.16 5.06
C VAL A 51 3.61 5.52 4.40
N ALA A 52 3.66 5.90 3.14
CA ALA A 52 2.47 6.21 2.35
C ALA A 52 2.47 5.43 1.04
N LEU A 53 1.28 5.01 0.62
CA LEU A 53 1.03 4.40 -0.69
C LEU A 53 0.04 5.26 -1.46
N ILE A 54 0.34 5.50 -2.74
CA ILE A 54 -0.64 6.02 -3.69
C ILE A 54 -0.71 5.03 -4.84
N ALA A 55 -1.87 4.40 -5.02
CA ALA A 55 -2.11 3.46 -6.11
C ALA A 55 -3.24 3.97 -7.00
N GLU A 56 -3.16 3.68 -8.30
CA GLU A 56 -4.22 3.95 -9.24
C GLU A 56 -4.77 2.65 -9.78
N LEU A 57 -6.10 2.53 -9.81
CA LEU A 57 -6.80 1.36 -10.31
C LEU A 57 -7.84 1.78 -11.36
N GLU A 58 -8.15 0.89 -12.28
CA GLU A 58 -9.05 1.18 -13.40
C GLU A 58 -10.47 1.50 -12.95
N SER A 59 -10.95 0.85 -11.86
CA SER A 59 -12.33 0.92 -11.43
C SER A 59 -12.46 0.49 -9.97
N ARG A 60 -13.66 0.67 -9.40
CA ARG A 60 -13.95 0.17 -8.05
C ARG A 60 -13.89 -1.35 -8.00
N GLU A 61 -14.31 -2.02 -9.07
CA GLU A 61 -14.23 -3.49 -9.18
C GLU A 61 -12.76 -3.95 -9.19
N ALA A 62 -11.89 -3.20 -9.87
CA ALA A 62 -10.45 -3.49 -9.86
C ALA A 62 -9.85 -3.29 -8.47
N LEU A 63 -10.30 -2.28 -7.72
CA LEU A 63 -9.86 -2.08 -6.34
C LEU A 63 -10.27 -3.25 -5.46
N GLU A 64 -11.50 -3.74 -5.59
CA GLU A 64 -11.98 -4.90 -4.84
C GLU A 64 -11.15 -6.15 -5.19
N ALA A 65 -10.90 -6.39 -6.47
CA ALA A 65 -10.07 -7.49 -6.92
C ALA A 65 -8.64 -7.40 -6.37
N TYR A 66 -8.08 -6.19 -6.33
CA TYR A 66 -6.76 -5.92 -5.76
C TYR A 66 -6.71 -6.27 -4.26
N GLN A 67 -7.76 -5.89 -3.51
CA GLN A 67 -7.83 -6.20 -2.08
C GLN A 67 -7.82 -7.70 -1.80
N ASN A 68 -8.34 -8.51 -2.72
CA ASN A 68 -8.46 -9.96 -2.60
C ASN A 68 -7.40 -10.73 -3.41
N PHE A 69 -6.52 -10.02 -4.11
CA PHE A 69 -5.45 -10.62 -4.91
C PHE A 69 -4.44 -11.30 -3.98
N GLU A 70 -4.22 -12.60 -4.15
CA GLU A 70 -3.45 -13.41 -3.21
C GLU A 70 -2.08 -12.82 -2.86
N PRO A 71 -1.24 -12.41 -3.84
CA PRO A 71 0.06 -11.80 -3.49
C PRO A 71 -0.08 -10.54 -2.65
N HIS A 72 -1.14 -9.74 -2.87
CA HIS A 72 -1.41 -8.55 -2.07
C HIS A 72 -1.86 -8.92 -0.65
N VAL A 73 -2.68 -9.96 -0.52
CA VAL A 73 -3.14 -10.45 0.80
C VAL A 73 -1.96 -10.85 1.67
N VAL A 74 -0.98 -11.56 1.10
CA VAL A 74 0.25 -11.95 1.80
C VAL A 74 0.99 -10.72 2.32
N ILE A 75 1.14 -9.70 1.49
CA ILE A 75 1.82 -8.45 1.88
C ILE A 75 1.03 -7.74 2.97
N LYS A 76 -0.30 -7.64 2.84
CA LYS A 76 -1.15 -6.99 3.85
C LYS A 76 -1.03 -7.67 5.21
N ASN A 77 -0.98 -8.99 5.23
CA ASN A 77 -0.85 -9.74 6.48
C ASN A 77 0.48 -9.44 7.16
N TRP A 78 1.57 -9.36 6.39
CA TRP A 78 2.87 -8.98 6.94
C TRP A 78 2.85 -7.55 7.47
N ILE A 79 2.31 -6.59 6.70
CA ILE A 79 2.22 -5.19 7.12
C ILE A 79 1.43 -5.07 8.43
N GLY A 80 0.38 -5.88 8.59
CA GLY A 80 -0.40 -5.92 9.83
C GLY A 80 0.42 -6.27 11.07
N THR A 81 1.55 -6.97 10.90
CA THR A 81 2.43 -7.31 12.03
C THR A 81 3.36 -6.16 12.43
N ILE A 82 3.59 -5.18 11.55
CA ILE A 82 4.54 -4.09 11.78
C ILE A 82 3.88 -2.72 11.92
N ALA A 83 2.62 -2.59 11.52
CA ALA A 83 1.91 -1.32 11.55
C ALA A 83 1.24 -1.10 12.92
N LYS A 84 1.38 0.12 13.45
CA LYS A 84 0.66 0.57 14.64
C LYS A 84 -0.72 1.07 14.27
N SER A 85 -0.84 1.78 13.14
CA SER A 85 -2.11 2.31 12.65
C SER A 85 -2.10 2.43 11.14
N ARG A 86 -3.28 2.53 10.56
CA ARG A 86 -3.49 2.62 9.12
C ARG A 86 -4.68 3.50 8.83
N THR A 87 -4.52 4.44 7.91
CA THR A 87 -5.60 5.29 7.42
C THR A 87 -5.73 5.11 5.92
N VAL A 88 -6.94 4.92 5.42
CA VAL A 88 -7.21 4.69 4.00
C VAL A 88 -8.17 5.76 3.49
N CYS A 89 -7.88 6.28 2.31
CA CYS A 89 -8.82 7.13 1.58
C CYS A 89 -8.82 6.71 0.12
N ASP A 90 -9.98 6.30 -0.37
CA ASP A 90 -10.18 5.96 -1.77
C ASP A 90 -11.09 6.99 -2.39
N PHE A 91 -10.73 7.49 -3.58
CA PHE A 91 -11.61 8.42 -4.29
C PHE A 91 -11.51 8.19 -5.79
N GLU A 92 -12.54 8.63 -6.47
CA GLU A 92 -12.66 8.51 -7.92
C GLU A 92 -12.38 9.85 -8.58
N CYS A 93 -11.60 9.84 -9.65
CA CYS A 93 -11.31 11.04 -10.43
C CYS A 93 -11.37 10.80 -11.93
#